data_1f83f1a07dfba56a28d642eba9801301
#
_entry.id   1f83f1a07dfba56a28d642eba9801301
#
_cell.length_a   1.000
_cell.length_b   1.000
_cell.length_c   1.000
_cell.angle_alpha   90.00
_cell.angle_beta   90.00
_cell.angle_gamma   90.00
#
_symmetry.space_group_name_H-M   'P 1'
#
loop_
_entity.id
_entity.type
_entity.pdbx_description
1 polymer ?
#
loop_
_entity_poly.entity_id
_entity_poly.type
_entity_poly.pdbx_seq_one_letter_code
_entity_poly.pdbx_strand_id
1 'polypeptide(L)'
;VSRGIINGIDYKEWNPETDKDIISTYSVDNMEGKKKCKEEVLKEFKIHGYEDKPLFAMISRLADQKGFDELLLEGEPCALERILQNDDCAVALIGTGDSKYVTKLSLLMSKYKNLSVKITFSTPLSHKTEAGADFFLMPSRFEPCGLNQLYSMKYGTLPIVNMTGGLKDTVID
;
A
#
# COMPACT_ATOMS: atom_id res chain seq x y z
N VAL A 1 31.73 14.00 -12.71
CA VAL A 1 31.10 13.53 -11.47
C VAL A 1 29.59 13.54 -11.69
N SER A 2 28.93 12.39 -11.65
CA SER A 2 27.48 12.29 -11.72
C SER A 2 26.89 12.54 -10.34
N ARG A 3 25.75 13.26 -10.28
CA ARG A 3 24.96 13.43 -9.06
C ARG A 3 23.55 12.92 -9.30
N GLY A 4 23.03 12.10 -8.38
CA GLY A 4 21.63 11.69 -8.36
C GLY A 4 20.77 12.78 -7.69
N ILE A 5 19.57 13.01 -8.23
CA ILE A 5 18.56 13.89 -7.63
C ILE A 5 17.30 13.05 -7.45
N ILE A 6 16.85 12.91 -6.21
CA ILE A 6 15.63 12.17 -5.87
C ILE A 6 14.42 13.02 -6.25
N ASN A 7 13.35 12.39 -6.75
CA ASN A 7 12.09 13.05 -7.04
C ASN A 7 11.44 13.59 -5.77
N GLY A 8 10.76 14.72 -5.89
CA GLY A 8 9.79 15.20 -4.92
C GLY A 8 8.37 14.75 -5.27
N ILE A 9 7.40 15.19 -4.48
CA ILE A 9 5.97 14.99 -4.73
C ILE A 9 5.27 16.34 -4.86
N ASP A 10 4.12 16.35 -5.54
CA ASP A 10 3.26 17.53 -5.60
C ASP A 10 2.41 17.59 -4.33
N TYR A 11 2.77 18.48 -3.40
CA TYR A 11 2.03 18.70 -2.15
C TYR A 11 0.66 19.38 -2.34
N LYS A 12 0.31 19.82 -3.54
CA LYS A 12 -1.04 20.32 -3.82
C LYS A 12 -2.00 19.18 -4.13
N GLU A 13 -1.48 18.13 -4.78
CA GLU A 13 -2.23 16.92 -5.13
C GLU A 13 -2.22 15.92 -3.97
N TRP A 14 -1.04 15.62 -3.41
CA TRP A 14 -0.85 14.62 -2.35
C TRP A 14 -0.73 15.27 -0.97
N ASN A 15 -1.86 15.69 -0.39
CA ASN A 15 -1.90 16.32 0.91
C ASN A 15 -3.20 16.00 1.67
N PRO A 16 -3.15 15.26 2.78
CA PRO A 16 -4.34 14.85 3.53
C PRO A 16 -5.13 16.04 4.12
N GLU A 17 -4.55 17.23 4.20
CA GLU A 17 -5.26 18.44 4.69
C GLU A 17 -6.20 19.03 3.64
N THR A 18 -5.96 18.79 2.35
CA THR A 18 -6.68 19.43 1.24
C THR A 18 -7.16 18.46 0.17
N ASP A 19 -6.89 17.16 0.35
CA ASP A 19 -7.25 16.12 -0.59
C ASP A 19 -8.78 15.99 -0.73
N LYS A 20 -9.26 16.04 -1.96
CA LYS A 20 -10.69 15.98 -2.30
C LYS A 20 -11.19 14.56 -2.51
N ASP A 21 -10.29 13.60 -2.65
CA ASP A 21 -10.61 12.20 -2.92
C ASP A 21 -10.82 11.39 -1.64
N ILE A 22 -10.45 11.94 -0.47
CA ILE A 22 -10.62 11.27 0.83
C ILE A 22 -11.89 11.73 1.55
N ILE A 23 -12.48 10.84 2.34
CA ILE A 23 -13.75 11.11 3.03
C ILE A 23 -13.63 12.17 4.14
N SER A 24 -12.46 12.31 4.73
CA SER A 24 -12.19 13.25 5.79
C SER A 24 -10.75 13.71 5.75
N THR A 25 -10.54 15.01 5.70
CA THR A 25 -9.20 15.60 5.78
C THR A 25 -8.64 15.49 7.20
N TYR A 26 -7.31 15.48 7.29
CA TYR A 26 -6.59 15.44 8.58
C TYR A 26 -5.19 16.03 8.45
N SER A 27 -4.57 16.30 9.59
CA SER A 27 -3.21 16.85 9.69
C SER A 27 -2.42 16.11 10.77
N VAL A 28 -1.13 16.44 10.90
CA VAL A 28 -0.28 15.92 11.98
C VAL A 28 -0.79 16.29 13.37
N ASP A 29 -1.48 17.44 13.50
CA ASP A 29 -2.03 17.90 14.77
C ASP A 29 -3.41 17.30 15.09
N ASN A 30 -4.10 16.75 14.10
CA ASN A 30 -5.40 16.11 14.26
C ASN A 30 -5.56 14.94 13.29
N MET A 31 -5.35 13.73 13.80
CA MET A 31 -5.38 12.47 13.04
C MET A 31 -6.76 11.77 13.02
N GLU A 32 -7.83 12.38 13.57
CA GLU A 32 -9.15 11.75 13.60
C GLU A 32 -9.70 11.43 12.21
N GLY A 33 -9.40 12.30 11.23
CA GLY A 33 -9.80 12.07 9.84
C GLY A 33 -9.18 10.79 9.24
N LYS A 34 -7.96 10.42 9.65
CA LYS A 34 -7.30 9.20 9.19
C LYS A 34 -8.07 7.92 9.59
N LYS A 35 -8.67 7.91 10.77
CA LYS A 35 -9.56 6.81 11.20
C LYS A 35 -10.74 6.63 10.26
N LYS A 36 -11.41 7.73 9.90
CA LYS A 36 -12.54 7.72 8.96
C LYS A 36 -12.11 7.24 7.57
N CYS A 37 -10.91 7.65 7.12
CA CYS A 37 -10.33 7.17 5.86
C CYS A 37 -10.08 5.65 5.90
N LYS A 38 -9.60 5.11 7.03
CA LYS A 38 -9.42 3.67 7.21
C LYS A 38 -10.74 2.92 7.13
N GLU A 39 -11.77 3.37 7.82
CA GLU A 39 -13.11 2.79 7.76
C GLU A 39 -13.67 2.79 6.33
N GLU A 40 -13.47 3.91 5.59
CA GLU A 40 -13.86 4.00 4.18
C GLU A 40 -13.12 2.98 3.32
N VAL A 41 -11.81 2.85 3.47
CA VAL A 41 -11.00 1.88 2.71
C VAL A 41 -11.46 0.46 3.01
N LEU A 42 -11.62 0.09 4.27
CA LEU A 42 -12.11 -1.24 4.65
C LEU A 42 -13.48 -1.53 4.03
N LYS A 43 -14.40 -0.57 4.06
CA LYS A 43 -15.71 -0.67 3.41
C LYS A 43 -15.59 -0.82 1.88
N GLU A 44 -14.79 0.02 1.24
CA GLU A 44 -14.56 0.02 -0.20
C GLU A 44 -13.96 -1.32 -0.67
N PHE A 45 -13.08 -1.90 0.11
CA PHE A 45 -12.46 -3.20 -0.14
C PHE A 45 -13.29 -4.38 0.38
N LYS A 46 -14.44 -4.14 1.02
CA LYS A 46 -15.32 -5.16 1.61
C LYS A 46 -14.60 -6.05 2.64
N ILE A 47 -13.72 -5.46 3.41
CA ILE A 47 -13.03 -6.09 4.54
C ILE A 47 -13.78 -5.67 5.82
N HIS A 48 -14.26 -6.61 6.61
CA HIS A 48 -15.10 -6.33 7.77
C HIS A 48 -14.51 -6.90 9.06
N GLY A 49 -14.58 -6.14 10.15
CA GLY A 49 -14.08 -6.56 11.47
C GLY A 49 -12.58 -6.35 11.67
N TYR A 50 -12.00 -5.40 10.94
CA TYR A 50 -10.57 -5.04 11.01
C TYR A 50 -10.34 -3.55 11.29
N GLU A 51 -11.36 -2.85 11.80
CA GLU A 51 -11.31 -1.40 12.06
C GLU A 51 -10.22 -1.06 13.08
N ASP A 52 -10.02 -1.91 14.08
CA ASP A 52 -9.01 -1.75 15.14
C ASP A 52 -7.71 -2.55 14.91
N LYS A 53 -7.60 -3.22 13.76
CA LYS A 53 -6.40 -4.01 13.38
C LYS A 53 -5.58 -3.26 12.33
N PRO A 54 -4.26 -3.52 12.25
CA PRO A 54 -3.42 -2.92 11.22
C PRO A 54 -3.94 -3.19 9.80
N LEU A 55 -4.01 -2.14 8.99
CA LEU A 55 -4.31 -2.21 7.55
C LEU A 55 -3.03 -1.98 6.75
N PHE A 56 -2.60 -3.01 6.06
CA PHE A 56 -1.51 -2.93 5.09
C PHE A 56 -2.06 -2.62 3.71
N ALA A 57 -1.42 -1.71 3.00
CA ALA A 57 -1.75 -1.40 1.61
C ALA A 57 -0.59 -1.68 0.66
N MET A 58 -0.91 -1.95 -0.59
CA MET A 58 0.04 -2.01 -1.68
C MET A 58 -0.62 -1.48 -2.95
N ILE A 59 -0.01 -0.51 -3.61
CA ILE A 59 -0.48 0.07 -4.87
C ILE A 59 0.66 -0.02 -5.86
N SER A 60 0.58 -0.93 -6.82
CA SER A 60 1.65 -1.06 -7.80
C SER A 60 1.25 -1.86 -9.04
N ARG A 61 2.11 -1.85 -10.06
CA ARG A 61 2.02 -2.84 -11.14
C ARG A 61 2.32 -4.23 -10.58
N LEU A 62 1.54 -5.23 -10.98
CA LEU A 62 1.77 -6.63 -10.63
C LEU A 62 2.88 -7.18 -11.52
N ALA A 63 4.12 -6.99 -11.10
CA ALA A 63 5.33 -7.36 -11.82
C ALA A 63 6.42 -7.86 -10.86
N ASP A 64 7.34 -8.68 -11.34
CA ASP A 64 8.45 -9.22 -10.55
C ASP A 64 9.33 -8.12 -9.95
N GLN A 65 9.56 -7.04 -10.70
CA GLN A 65 10.27 -5.85 -10.20
C GLN A 65 9.71 -5.32 -8.88
N LYS A 66 8.40 -5.42 -8.68
CA LYS A 66 7.70 -4.95 -7.47
C LYS A 66 7.69 -5.96 -6.33
N GLY A 67 8.44 -7.05 -6.45
CA GLY A 67 8.61 -8.07 -5.41
C GLY A 67 7.44 -9.04 -5.33
N PHE A 68 6.66 -9.20 -6.40
CA PHE A 68 5.53 -10.13 -6.39
C PHE A 68 5.93 -11.60 -6.44
N ASP A 69 7.11 -11.95 -6.97
CA ASP A 69 7.60 -13.32 -6.89
C ASP A 69 7.88 -13.69 -5.43
N GLU A 70 8.61 -12.86 -4.69
CA GLU A 70 8.91 -13.06 -3.26
C GLU A 70 7.64 -13.06 -2.41
N LEU A 71 6.69 -12.16 -2.74
CA LEU A 71 5.46 -12.02 -1.97
C LEU A 71 4.51 -13.19 -2.15
N LEU A 72 4.42 -13.76 -3.36
CA LEU A 72 3.35 -14.68 -3.76
C LEU A 72 3.81 -16.07 -4.19
N LEU A 73 5.01 -16.20 -4.75
CA LEU A 73 5.43 -17.43 -5.43
C LEU A 73 6.54 -18.18 -4.69
N GLU A 74 7.28 -17.51 -3.81
CA GLU A 74 8.35 -18.12 -3.05
C GLU A 74 7.87 -18.67 -1.71
N GLY A 75 8.15 -19.95 -1.44
CA GLY A 75 7.81 -20.66 -0.21
C GLY A 75 6.35 -21.11 -0.13
N GLU A 76 6.11 -22.07 0.78
CA GLU A 76 4.76 -22.52 1.15
C GLU A 76 4.65 -22.63 2.68
N PRO A 77 3.80 -21.80 3.32
CA PRO A 77 3.01 -20.72 2.72
C PRO A 77 3.89 -19.58 2.20
N CYS A 78 3.43 -18.87 1.16
CA CYS A 78 4.14 -17.68 0.65
C CYS A 78 4.14 -16.53 1.66
N ALA A 79 4.96 -15.49 1.40
CA ALA A 79 5.11 -14.39 2.36
C ALA A 79 3.77 -13.70 2.68
N LEU A 80 2.93 -13.44 1.67
CA LEU A 80 1.61 -12.85 1.90
C LEU A 80 0.69 -13.77 2.73
N GLU A 81 0.72 -15.09 2.49
CA GLU A 81 -0.06 -16.02 3.29
C GLU A 81 0.34 -16.01 4.76
N ARG A 82 1.65 -15.91 5.05
CA ARG A 82 2.15 -15.81 6.44
C ARG A 82 1.62 -14.58 7.16
N ILE A 83 1.50 -13.45 6.45
CA ILE A 83 0.91 -12.22 6.98
C ILE A 83 -0.57 -12.43 7.29
N LEU A 84 -1.31 -13.12 6.41
CA LEU A 84 -2.76 -13.28 6.49
C LEU A 84 -3.22 -14.35 7.51
N GLN A 85 -2.41 -15.37 7.76
CA GLN A 85 -2.78 -16.56 8.55
C GLN A 85 -3.17 -16.25 10.00
N ASN A 86 -2.55 -15.25 10.63
CA ASN A 86 -2.79 -14.92 12.02
C ASN A 86 -4.10 -14.14 12.24
N ASP A 87 -4.74 -13.67 11.16
CA ASP A 87 -5.99 -12.89 11.20
C ASP A 87 -5.92 -11.60 12.05
N ASP A 88 -4.70 -11.10 12.30
CA ASP A 88 -4.44 -9.93 13.15
C ASP A 88 -4.26 -8.63 12.35
N CYS A 89 -4.35 -8.70 11.04
CA CYS A 89 -4.25 -7.56 10.14
C CYS A 89 -5.11 -7.76 8.89
N ALA A 90 -5.30 -6.68 8.14
CA ALA A 90 -5.92 -6.71 6.82
C ALA A 90 -4.95 -6.23 5.75
N VAL A 91 -5.17 -6.68 4.51
CA VAL A 91 -4.38 -6.26 3.34
C VAL A 91 -5.30 -5.78 2.22
N ALA A 92 -5.10 -4.55 1.77
CA ALA A 92 -5.76 -3.95 0.62
C ALA A 92 -4.75 -3.73 -0.51
N LEU A 93 -4.97 -4.34 -1.67
CA LEU A 93 -4.06 -4.25 -2.79
C LEU A 93 -4.75 -3.67 -4.03
N ILE A 94 -4.08 -2.76 -4.72
CA ILE A 94 -4.51 -2.19 -6.00
C ILE A 94 -3.41 -2.40 -7.02
N GLY A 95 -3.76 -2.92 -8.19
CA GLY A 95 -2.78 -3.01 -9.27
C GLY A 95 -3.27 -3.78 -10.47
N THR A 96 -2.56 -3.62 -11.56
CA THR A 96 -2.74 -4.38 -12.79
C THR A 96 -1.39 -4.93 -13.26
N GLY A 97 -1.37 -6.04 -13.95
CA GLY A 97 -0.11 -6.63 -14.45
C GLY A 97 -0.24 -8.09 -14.82
N ASP A 98 0.81 -8.86 -14.56
CA ASP A 98 0.94 -10.24 -15.02
C ASP A 98 -0.15 -11.15 -14.48
N SER A 99 -0.73 -11.96 -15.35
CA SER A 99 -1.82 -12.88 -15.05
C SER A 99 -1.47 -13.91 -13.98
N LYS A 100 -0.21 -14.32 -13.88
CA LYS A 100 0.26 -15.26 -12.83
C LYS A 100 0.00 -14.72 -11.43
N TYR A 101 0.24 -13.41 -11.21
CA TYR A 101 -0.02 -12.76 -9.91
C TYR A 101 -1.51 -12.54 -9.68
N VAL A 102 -2.25 -12.13 -10.72
CA VAL A 102 -3.71 -11.98 -10.64
C VAL A 102 -4.37 -13.30 -10.21
N THR A 103 -3.96 -14.41 -10.83
CA THR A 103 -4.48 -15.75 -10.50
C THR A 103 -4.16 -16.13 -9.05
N LYS A 104 -2.90 -15.96 -8.60
CA LYS A 104 -2.50 -16.28 -7.22
C LYS A 104 -3.23 -15.41 -6.21
N LEU A 105 -3.34 -14.10 -6.46
CA LEU A 105 -4.08 -13.16 -5.59
C LEU A 105 -5.57 -13.53 -5.51
N SER A 106 -6.19 -13.90 -6.63
CA SER A 106 -7.59 -14.35 -6.64
C SER A 106 -7.80 -15.61 -5.80
N LEU A 107 -6.86 -16.55 -5.86
CA LEU A 107 -6.89 -17.75 -5.03
C LEU A 107 -6.75 -17.40 -3.55
N LEU A 108 -5.83 -16.50 -3.19
CA LEU A 108 -5.66 -16.06 -1.81
C LEU A 108 -6.89 -15.30 -1.27
N MET A 109 -7.53 -14.45 -2.10
CA MET A 109 -8.78 -13.78 -1.73
C MET A 109 -9.92 -14.76 -1.43
N SER A 110 -9.97 -15.90 -2.11
CA SER A 110 -10.99 -16.92 -1.81
C SER A 110 -10.74 -17.65 -0.49
N LYS A 111 -9.50 -17.64 0.00
CA LYS A 111 -9.07 -18.32 1.22
C LYS A 111 -9.04 -17.40 2.45
N TYR A 112 -8.73 -16.12 2.28
CA TYR A 112 -8.48 -15.17 3.36
C TYR A 112 -9.44 -13.99 3.28
N LYS A 113 -10.33 -13.84 4.29
CA LYS A 113 -11.32 -12.75 4.39
C LYS A 113 -10.68 -11.37 4.68
N ASN A 114 -9.44 -11.37 5.17
CA ASN A 114 -8.64 -10.20 5.50
C ASN A 114 -7.75 -9.72 4.33
N LEU A 115 -7.90 -10.29 3.14
CA LEU A 115 -7.29 -9.84 1.90
C LEU A 115 -8.35 -9.36 0.92
N SER A 116 -8.16 -8.19 0.35
CA SER A 116 -8.94 -7.74 -0.80
C SER A 116 -8.03 -7.10 -1.85
N VAL A 117 -8.27 -7.46 -3.10
CA VAL A 117 -7.47 -6.99 -4.23
C VAL A 117 -8.39 -6.38 -5.29
N LYS A 118 -8.06 -5.18 -5.73
CA LYS A 118 -8.72 -4.53 -6.86
C LYS A 118 -7.78 -4.52 -8.05
N ILE A 119 -8.11 -5.30 -9.08
CA ILE A 119 -7.35 -5.36 -10.33
C ILE A 119 -7.75 -4.17 -11.19
N THR A 120 -7.21 -3.01 -10.87
CA THR A 120 -7.53 -1.74 -11.52
C THR A 120 -6.39 -0.74 -11.37
N PHE A 121 -6.48 0.36 -12.15
CA PHE A 121 -5.73 1.57 -11.93
C PHE A 121 -6.73 2.70 -11.65
N SER A 122 -6.63 3.35 -10.50
CA SER A 122 -7.54 4.42 -10.09
C SER A 122 -6.84 5.40 -9.16
N THR A 123 -6.62 6.62 -9.62
CA THR A 123 -6.01 7.69 -8.81
C THR A 123 -6.83 8.00 -7.55
N PRO A 124 -8.17 8.21 -7.62
CA PRO A 124 -8.95 8.48 -6.42
C PRO A 124 -8.89 7.32 -5.39
N LEU A 125 -8.90 6.07 -5.87
CA LEU A 125 -8.78 4.93 -4.97
C LEU A 125 -7.36 4.84 -4.34
N SER A 126 -6.33 5.27 -5.06
CA SER A 126 -4.97 5.35 -4.52
C SER A 126 -4.89 6.37 -3.38
N HIS A 127 -5.45 7.58 -3.55
CA HIS A 127 -5.53 8.60 -2.50
C HIS A 127 -6.23 8.06 -1.25
N LYS A 128 -7.41 7.46 -1.41
CA LYS A 128 -8.16 6.85 -0.30
C LYS A 128 -7.32 5.80 0.42
N THR A 129 -6.67 4.93 -0.35
CA THR A 129 -5.89 3.82 0.22
C THR A 129 -4.66 4.32 0.97
N GLU A 130 -3.92 5.29 0.43
CA GLU A 130 -2.81 5.95 1.14
C GLU A 130 -3.28 6.62 2.43
N ALA A 131 -4.44 7.30 2.38
CA ALA A 131 -4.99 8.00 3.55
C ALA A 131 -5.47 7.05 4.64
N GLY A 132 -6.03 5.90 4.29
CA GLY A 132 -6.63 4.96 5.24
C GLY A 132 -5.72 3.85 5.74
N ALA A 133 -4.63 3.54 5.06
CA ALA A 133 -3.71 2.49 5.48
C ALA A 133 -2.88 2.90 6.70
N ASP A 134 -2.48 1.92 7.51
CA ASP A 134 -1.50 2.10 8.58
C ASP A 134 -0.08 1.86 8.06
N PHE A 135 0.07 0.87 7.19
CA PHE A 135 1.34 0.48 6.59
C PHE A 135 1.23 0.36 5.07
N PHE A 136 2.32 0.66 4.38
CA PHE A 136 2.40 0.54 2.93
C PHE A 136 3.56 -0.37 2.51
N LEU A 137 3.26 -1.43 1.77
CA LEU A 137 4.24 -2.44 1.38
C LEU A 137 4.90 -2.11 0.04
N MET A 138 6.22 -2.06 0.02
CA MET A 138 7.04 -1.86 -1.17
C MET A 138 8.22 -2.84 -1.22
N PRO A 139 7.97 -4.14 -1.43
CA PRO A 139 9.03 -5.16 -1.46
C PRO A 139 9.79 -5.18 -2.80
N SER A 140 9.95 -4.05 -3.46
CA SER A 140 10.54 -3.94 -4.79
C SER A 140 11.95 -4.49 -4.83
N ARG A 141 12.29 -5.31 -5.83
CA ARG A 141 13.64 -5.81 -6.09
C ARG A 141 14.60 -4.68 -6.44
N PHE A 142 14.12 -3.75 -7.24
CA PHE A 142 14.81 -2.49 -7.55
C PHE A 142 13.81 -1.37 -7.76
N GLU A 143 14.15 -0.18 -7.26
CA GLU A 143 13.32 1.02 -7.35
C GLU A 143 14.24 2.23 -7.54
N PRO A 144 14.33 2.80 -8.77
CA PRO A 144 15.24 3.93 -9.02
C PRO A 144 14.99 5.13 -8.11
N CYS A 145 13.73 5.45 -7.83
CA CYS A 145 13.32 6.50 -6.91
C CYS A 145 12.18 6.02 -6.02
N GLY A 146 11.04 5.64 -6.61
CA GLY A 146 9.78 5.44 -5.93
C GLY A 146 9.09 6.77 -5.59
N LEU A 147 7.75 6.76 -5.59
CA LEU A 147 6.93 7.88 -5.17
C LEU A 147 5.97 7.49 -4.04
N ASN A 148 5.47 6.25 -4.06
CA ASN A 148 4.47 5.84 -3.09
C ASN A 148 4.97 5.92 -1.65
N GLN A 149 6.24 5.63 -1.35
CA GLN A 149 6.77 5.82 0.00
C GLN A 149 6.71 7.29 0.44
N LEU A 150 6.87 8.23 -0.50
CA LEU A 150 6.78 9.65 -0.19
C LEU A 150 5.31 10.07 0.04
N TYR A 151 4.39 9.53 -0.77
CA TYR A 151 2.94 9.72 -0.54
C TYR A 151 2.54 9.14 0.80
N SER A 152 2.91 7.89 1.08
CA SER A 152 2.61 7.22 2.34
C SER A 152 3.07 8.03 3.55
N MET A 153 4.32 8.48 3.56
CA MET A 153 4.85 9.33 4.65
C MET A 153 4.07 10.63 4.80
N LYS A 154 3.68 11.29 3.67
CA LYS A 154 2.86 12.52 3.74
C LYS A 154 1.48 12.25 4.33
N TYR A 155 0.90 11.07 4.09
CA TYR A 155 -0.39 10.66 4.64
C TYR A 155 -0.31 10.01 6.02
N GLY A 156 0.88 9.98 6.65
CA GLY A 156 1.08 9.33 7.94
C GLY A 156 0.90 7.81 7.90
N THR A 157 1.11 7.22 6.74
CA THR A 157 1.14 5.78 6.51
C THR A 157 2.60 5.33 6.49
N LEU A 158 2.95 4.31 7.26
CA LEU A 158 4.35 3.89 7.43
C LEU A 158 4.78 2.97 6.28
N PRO A 159 5.75 3.37 5.43
CA PRO A 159 6.24 2.51 4.37
C PRO A 159 7.13 1.40 4.91
N ILE A 160 6.89 0.16 4.49
CA ILE A 160 7.74 -1.00 4.71
C ILE A 160 8.37 -1.34 3.37
N VAL A 161 9.67 -1.14 3.27
CA VAL A 161 10.37 -1.19 1.98
C VAL A 161 11.52 -2.21 1.98
N ASN A 162 11.83 -2.73 0.80
CA ASN A 162 13.14 -3.38 0.60
C ASN A 162 14.20 -2.28 0.45
N MET A 163 15.36 -2.47 1.08
CA MET A 163 16.47 -1.49 1.12
C MET A 163 17.21 -1.45 -0.23
N THR A 164 16.58 -0.85 -1.25
CA THR A 164 17.11 -0.75 -2.61
C THR A 164 16.88 0.61 -3.22
N GLY A 165 17.83 1.10 -4.03
CA GLY A 165 17.73 2.35 -4.80
C GLY A 165 17.19 3.52 -3.99
N GLY A 166 16.24 4.26 -4.56
CA GLY A 166 15.63 5.42 -3.92
C GLY A 166 14.82 5.11 -2.64
N LEU A 167 14.39 3.87 -2.44
CA LEU A 167 13.73 3.48 -1.18
C LEU A 167 14.71 3.55 -0.01
N LYS A 168 15.95 3.06 -0.20
CA LYS A 168 17.01 3.18 0.79
C LYS A 168 17.38 4.63 1.13
N ASP A 169 17.25 5.52 0.14
CA ASP A 169 17.65 6.92 0.30
C ASP A 169 16.55 7.77 0.95
N THR A 170 15.30 7.30 0.93
CA THR A 170 14.13 8.09 1.36
C THR A 170 13.43 7.55 2.60
N VAL A 171 13.60 6.26 2.91
CA VAL A 171 13.02 5.62 4.11
C VAL A 171 14.15 5.24 5.05
N ILE A 172 14.19 5.88 6.20
CA ILE A 172 15.24 5.70 7.23
C ILE A 172 14.54 5.21 8.50
N ASP A 173 15.08 4.14 9.11
CA ASP A 173 14.65 3.60 10.40
C ASP A 173 14.97 4.55 11.56
#